data_93452b3b6038646a07e634a288b63a88
#
_entry.id   93452b3b6038646a07e634a288b63a88
#
_cell.length_a   1.000
_cell.length_b   1.000
_cell.length_c   1.000
_cell.angle_alpha   90.00
_cell.angle_beta   90.00
_cell.angle_gamma   90.00
#
_symmetry.space_group_name_H-M   'P 1'
#
loop_
_entity.id
_entity.type
_entity.pdbx_description
1 polymer ?
#
loop_
_entity_poly.entity_id
_entity_poly.type
_entity_poly.pdbx_seq_one_letter_code
_entity_poly.pdbx_strand_id
1 'polypeptide(L)'
;MFPSFLPAAVGQLTEAESIALARSIQTHAIATPLSNQSITTAYVHQGSGGIPILLIHGFDSSVLEFRRLLPLLAQENETWAVDLLGFGFTERLAGLQFSPVAIKTHLYYFWKTLINQPVILVGASMGGAAAIDFTLTYPEVVEKLVLIDSAGLRGGSPLTKFMFPPLDYMAAQFLRSPKVRDRVARAAYKNPSFATVDALYCGALHLEMPSWPEALIAFTKSGGYTAFRFKKLAEIASPTLILWGDSDKILGTEDGKRFKRAIPDSQLIWIEDCGHIPHLEQPKITAQHILNFRG
;
A
#
# COMPACT_ATOMS: atom_id res chain seq x y z
N MET A 1 -24.15 2.29 7.25
CA MET A 1 -23.49 2.74 8.50
C MET A 1 -22.00 2.45 8.37
N PHE A 2 -21.12 3.30 8.89
CA PHE A 2 -19.70 3.01 8.93
C PHE A 2 -19.36 2.03 10.07
N PRO A 3 -18.33 1.19 9.92
CA PRO A 3 -17.81 0.34 11.01
C PRO A 3 -17.43 1.17 12.25
N SER A 4 -17.79 0.69 13.43
CA SER A 4 -17.61 1.45 14.69
C SER A 4 -16.16 1.60 15.13
N PHE A 5 -15.24 0.80 14.59
CA PHE A 5 -13.81 0.91 14.88
C PHE A 5 -13.10 2.00 14.08
N LEU A 6 -13.75 2.55 13.04
CA LEU A 6 -13.19 3.66 12.28
C LEU A 6 -13.32 4.97 13.06
N PRO A 7 -12.37 5.90 12.89
CA PRO A 7 -12.43 7.22 13.50
C PRO A 7 -13.73 7.96 13.15
N ALA A 8 -14.25 8.77 14.08
CA ALA A 8 -15.50 9.51 13.88
C ALA A 8 -15.44 10.45 12.66
N ALA A 9 -14.25 10.93 12.31
CA ALA A 9 -14.01 11.76 11.13
C ALA A 9 -14.37 11.06 9.80
N VAL A 10 -14.58 9.73 9.78
CA VAL A 10 -15.11 9.02 8.60
C VAL A 10 -16.45 9.59 8.13
N GLY A 11 -17.23 10.18 9.02
CA GLY A 11 -18.48 10.89 8.69
C GLY A 11 -18.30 12.15 7.83
N GLN A 12 -17.07 12.64 7.67
CA GLN A 12 -16.74 13.81 6.84
C GLN A 12 -16.48 13.44 5.36
N LEU A 13 -16.46 12.16 5.02
CA LEU A 13 -16.30 11.71 3.63
C LEU A 13 -17.50 12.16 2.79
N THR A 14 -17.24 12.65 1.59
CA THR A 14 -18.25 13.22 0.69
C THR A 14 -18.29 12.55 -0.69
N GLU A 15 -17.19 11.95 -1.15
CA GLU A 15 -17.15 11.23 -2.42
C GLU A 15 -17.81 9.86 -2.27
N ALA A 16 -18.62 9.47 -3.27
CA ALA A 16 -19.38 8.21 -3.24
C ALA A 16 -18.47 6.98 -3.08
N GLU A 17 -17.35 6.97 -3.79
CA GLU A 17 -16.36 5.90 -3.76
C GLU A 17 -15.69 5.78 -2.39
N SER A 18 -15.36 6.90 -1.77
CA SER A 18 -14.78 6.94 -0.42
C SER A 18 -15.75 6.41 0.63
N ILE A 19 -17.01 6.86 0.57
CA ILE A 19 -18.08 6.41 1.47
C ILE A 19 -18.35 4.91 1.28
N ALA A 20 -18.44 4.45 0.03
CA ALA A 20 -18.73 3.06 -0.29
C ALA A 20 -17.62 2.15 0.23
N LEU A 21 -16.34 2.49 -0.05
CA LEU A 21 -15.21 1.69 0.42
C LEU A 21 -15.11 1.71 1.95
N ALA A 22 -15.23 2.87 2.59
CA ALA A 22 -15.17 2.98 4.05
C ALA A 22 -16.24 2.13 4.75
N ARG A 23 -17.45 2.02 4.18
CA ARG A 23 -18.53 1.15 4.70
C ARG A 23 -18.23 -0.34 4.55
N SER A 24 -17.39 -0.72 3.60
CA SER A 24 -17.03 -2.12 3.31
C SER A 24 -15.77 -2.59 4.05
N ILE A 25 -15.09 -1.70 4.81
CA ILE A 25 -13.95 -2.10 5.61
C ILE A 25 -14.40 -3.06 6.71
N GLN A 26 -13.74 -4.21 6.76
CA GLN A 26 -13.97 -5.29 7.73
C GLN A 26 -12.71 -5.50 8.56
N THR A 27 -12.84 -6.26 9.63
CA THR A 27 -11.71 -6.71 10.43
C THR A 27 -11.75 -8.22 10.66
N HIS A 28 -10.56 -8.83 10.72
CA HIS A 28 -10.41 -10.23 11.12
C HIS A 28 -9.22 -10.40 12.07
N ALA A 29 -9.35 -11.27 13.05
CA ALA A 29 -8.28 -11.59 14.00
C ALA A 29 -7.30 -12.58 13.36
N ILE A 30 -6.12 -12.12 12.97
CA ILE A 30 -5.09 -12.93 12.33
C ILE A 30 -4.09 -13.43 13.38
N ALA A 31 -4.03 -14.75 13.58
CA ALA A 31 -3.03 -15.39 14.42
C ALA A 31 -1.68 -15.46 13.66
N THR A 32 -0.61 -14.99 14.29
CA THR A 32 0.73 -14.94 13.69
C THR A 32 1.79 -15.34 14.72
N PRO A 33 2.98 -15.74 14.31
CA PRO A 33 4.10 -15.97 15.25
C PRO A 33 4.69 -14.68 15.82
N LEU A 34 4.18 -13.51 15.44
CA LEU A 34 4.67 -12.21 15.92
C LEU A 34 4.19 -11.87 17.33
N SER A 35 3.07 -12.48 17.76
CA SER A 35 2.46 -12.25 19.06
C SER A 35 1.66 -13.46 19.50
N ASN A 36 1.50 -13.64 20.81
CA ASN A 36 0.58 -14.63 21.40
C ASN A 36 -0.89 -14.21 21.27
N GLN A 37 -1.15 -12.94 20.92
CA GLN A 37 -2.48 -12.42 20.63
C GLN A 37 -2.66 -12.30 19.12
N SER A 38 -3.86 -12.61 18.63
CA SER A 38 -4.21 -12.36 17.24
C SER A 38 -4.25 -10.85 16.97
N ILE A 39 -3.83 -10.46 15.79
CA ILE A 39 -3.81 -9.06 15.35
C ILE A 39 -5.10 -8.77 14.61
N THR A 40 -5.92 -7.85 15.12
CA THR A 40 -7.13 -7.38 14.42
C THR A 40 -6.73 -6.61 13.18
N THR A 41 -6.91 -7.25 12.03
CA THR A 41 -6.44 -6.75 10.71
C THR A 41 -7.58 -6.18 9.92
N ALA A 42 -7.46 -4.93 9.49
CA ALA A 42 -8.45 -4.27 8.65
C ALA A 42 -8.22 -4.59 7.18
N TYR A 43 -9.30 -4.86 6.45
CA TYR A 43 -9.26 -5.18 5.04
C TYR A 43 -10.59 -4.84 4.35
N VAL A 44 -10.57 -4.86 3.02
CA VAL A 44 -11.77 -4.82 2.16
C VAL A 44 -11.75 -6.04 1.27
N HIS A 45 -12.91 -6.65 1.08
CA HIS A 45 -13.11 -7.76 0.15
C HIS A 45 -14.36 -7.50 -0.69
N GLN A 46 -14.21 -7.52 -2.01
CA GLN A 46 -15.30 -7.34 -2.97
C GLN A 46 -15.10 -8.23 -4.20
N GLY A 47 -16.19 -8.48 -4.93
CA GLY A 47 -16.15 -9.29 -6.14
C GLY A 47 -16.08 -10.79 -5.85
N SER A 48 -15.99 -11.57 -6.91
CA SER A 48 -15.85 -13.04 -6.86
C SER A 48 -15.32 -13.56 -8.18
N GLY A 49 -14.76 -14.77 -8.17
CA GLY A 49 -14.22 -15.42 -9.37
C GLY A 49 -12.88 -14.86 -9.83
N GLY A 50 -12.34 -15.42 -10.92
CA GLY A 50 -11.01 -15.11 -11.41
C GLY A 50 -9.89 -15.46 -10.40
N ILE A 51 -8.67 -15.08 -10.74
CA ILE A 51 -7.54 -15.15 -9.82
C ILE A 51 -7.68 -14.00 -8.81
N PRO A 52 -7.64 -14.25 -7.49
CA PRO A 52 -7.79 -13.17 -6.52
C PRO A 52 -6.72 -12.11 -6.68
N ILE A 53 -7.13 -10.86 -6.55
CA ILE A 53 -6.23 -9.69 -6.57
C ILE A 53 -6.05 -9.23 -5.13
N LEU A 54 -4.80 -9.09 -4.67
CA LEU A 54 -4.45 -8.56 -3.36
C LEU A 54 -3.73 -7.23 -3.51
N LEU A 55 -4.35 -6.15 -3.01
CA LEU A 55 -3.86 -4.78 -3.08
C LEU A 55 -3.13 -4.38 -1.80
N ILE A 56 -1.93 -3.82 -1.93
CA ILE A 56 -1.06 -3.36 -0.83
C ILE A 56 -0.77 -1.87 -1.00
N HIS A 57 -1.20 -1.08 -0.02
CA HIS A 57 -1.12 0.38 -0.02
C HIS A 57 0.29 0.94 0.22
N GLY A 58 0.47 2.23 -0.05
CA GLY A 58 1.71 2.98 0.12
C GLY A 58 2.07 3.30 1.58
N PHE A 59 3.15 4.06 1.75
CA PHE A 59 3.64 4.50 3.06
C PHE A 59 2.62 5.43 3.74
N ASP A 60 2.39 5.19 5.03
CA ASP A 60 1.51 5.98 5.89
C ASP A 60 0.13 6.22 5.25
N SER A 61 -0.47 5.13 4.77
CA SER A 61 -1.75 5.08 4.08
C SER A 61 -2.66 3.97 4.64
N SER A 62 -3.75 3.65 3.96
CA SER A 62 -4.71 2.61 4.32
C SER A 62 -5.40 2.05 3.08
N VAL A 63 -6.28 1.06 3.26
CA VAL A 63 -7.12 0.49 2.19
C VAL A 63 -7.93 1.55 1.44
N LEU A 64 -8.20 2.72 2.03
CA LEU A 64 -8.87 3.84 1.38
C LEU A 64 -8.10 4.40 0.18
N GLU A 65 -6.81 4.09 0.06
CA GLU A 65 -6.01 4.41 -1.12
C GLU A 65 -6.58 3.76 -2.38
N PHE A 66 -7.23 2.60 -2.25
CA PHE A 66 -7.79 1.87 -3.39
C PHE A 66 -9.27 2.15 -3.67
N ARG A 67 -9.87 3.20 -3.07
CA ARG A 67 -11.30 3.50 -3.19
C ARG A 67 -11.83 3.65 -4.61
N ARG A 68 -10.97 4.06 -5.55
CA ARG A 68 -11.33 4.21 -6.97
C ARG A 68 -10.95 3.00 -7.82
N LEU A 69 -9.88 2.26 -7.44
CA LEU A 69 -9.38 1.12 -8.21
C LEU A 69 -10.10 -0.18 -7.85
N LEU A 70 -10.23 -0.48 -6.55
CA LEU A 70 -10.75 -1.76 -6.07
C LEU A 70 -12.13 -2.12 -6.64
N PRO A 71 -13.13 -1.21 -6.67
CA PRO A 71 -14.45 -1.53 -7.23
C PRO A 71 -14.41 -1.87 -8.73
N LEU A 72 -13.42 -1.36 -9.48
CA LEU A 72 -13.26 -1.66 -10.91
C LEU A 72 -12.70 -3.06 -11.11
N LEU A 73 -11.70 -3.46 -10.31
CA LEU A 73 -11.13 -4.80 -10.35
C LEU A 73 -12.14 -5.86 -9.88
N ALA A 74 -12.94 -5.51 -8.87
CA ALA A 74 -13.95 -6.39 -8.29
C ALA A 74 -15.13 -6.72 -9.23
N GLN A 75 -15.24 -6.05 -10.38
CA GLN A 75 -16.20 -6.41 -11.41
C GLN A 75 -15.87 -7.73 -12.12
N GLU A 76 -14.58 -8.11 -12.18
CA GLU A 76 -14.12 -9.29 -12.90
C GLU A 76 -13.41 -10.30 -12.00
N ASN A 77 -12.82 -9.86 -10.89
CA ASN A 77 -12.02 -10.71 -10.00
C ASN A 77 -12.41 -10.55 -8.54
N GLU A 78 -12.27 -11.61 -7.78
CA GLU A 78 -12.22 -11.51 -6.32
C GLU A 78 -11.07 -10.56 -5.93
N THR A 79 -11.39 -9.46 -5.22
CA THR A 79 -10.42 -8.40 -4.95
C THR A 79 -10.38 -8.07 -3.47
N TRP A 80 -9.17 -8.09 -2.93
CA TRP A 80 -8.82 -7.81 -1.56
C TRP A 80 -7.93 -6.58 -1.47
N ALA A 81 -8.11 -5.78 -0.44
CA ALA A 81 -7.14 -4.78 -0.02
C ALA A 81 -6.92 -4.95 1.48
N VAL A 82 -5.68 -4.92 1.95
CA VAL A 82 -5.33 -5.11 3.36
C VAL A 82 -4.53 -3.95 3.90
N ASP A 83 -4.84 -3.52 5.11
CA ASP A 83 -4.02 -2.58 5.86
C ASP A 83 -2.79 -3.29 6.44
N LEU A 84 -1.61 -2.89 5.99
CA LEU A 84 -0.35 -3.46 6.43
C LEU A 84 -0.13 -3.27 7.94
N LEU A 85 0.56 -4.21 8.57
CA LEU A 85 0.91 -4.13 10.00
C LEU A 85 1.63 -2.82 10.32
N GLY A 86 1.11 -2.09 11.31
CA GLY A 86 1.60 -0.77 11.70
C GLY A 86 0.99 0.41 10.93
N PHE A 87 0.18 0.13 9.90
CA PHE A 87 -0.47 1.13 9.06
C PHE A 87 -1.99 0.98 9.06
N GLY A 88 -2.66 1.92 8.40
CA GLY A 88 -4.10 1.90 8.22
C GLY A 88 -4.87 1.77 9.52
N PHE A 89 -5.91 0.97 9.50
CA PHE A 89 -6.79 0.66 10.63
C PHE A 89 -6.46 -0.68 11.30
N THR A 90 -5.41 -1.38 10.85
CA THR A 90 -4.92 -2.60 11.48
C THR A 90 -4.38 -2.29 12.88
N GLU A 91 -4.73 -3.14 13.83
CA GLU A 91 -4.39 -3.00 15.24
C GLU A 91 -2.87 -2.97 15.48
N ARG A 92 -2.44 -2.11 16.38
CA ARG A 92 -1.05 -1.94 16.78
C ARG A 92 -0.87 -2.43 18.21
N LEU A 93 -0.73 -3.76 18.38
CA LEU A 93 -0.52 -4.36 19.68
C LEU A 93 0.79 -3.86 20.32
N ALA A 94 0.74 -3.61 21.62
CA ALA A 94 1.92 -3.23 22.39
C ALA A 94 3.01 -4.33 22.32
N GLY A 95 4.26 -3.93 22.15
CA GLY A 95 5.40 -4.86 22.06
C GLY A 95 5.65 -5.46 20.68
N LEU A 96 4.78 -5.22 19.69
CA LEU A 96 5.06 -5.62 18.30
C LEU A 96 6.21 -4.80 17.72
N GLN A 97 7.03 -5.47 16.93
CA GLN A 97 8.00 -4.81 16.08
C GLN A 97 7.37 -4.44 14.73
N PHE A 98 7.43 -3.17 14.35
CA PHE A 98 6.98 -2.71 13.04
C PHE A 98 8.19 -2.61 12.11
N SER A 99 8.35 -3.61 11.26
CA SER A 99 9.49 -3.72 10.34
C SER A 99 9.06 -4.44 9.05
N PRO A 100 9.82 -4.37 7.94
CA PRO A 100 9.54 -5.13 6.73
C PRO A 100 9.33 -6.63 6.98
N VAL A 101 10.14 -7.23 7.86
CA VAL A 101 10.01 -8.66 8.21
C VAL A 101 8.68 -8.94 8.90
N ALA A 102 8.27 -8.10 9.86
CA ALA A 102 7.01 -8.27 10.57
C ALA A 102 5.81 -8.03 9.64
N ILE A 103 5.87 -7.01 8.78
CA ILE A 103 4.84 -6.73 7.77
C ILE A 103 4.66 -7.94 6.84
N LYS A 104 5.74 -8.45 6.29
CA LYS A 104 5.73 -9.62 5.41
C LYS A 104 5.15 -10.87 6.11
N THR A 105 5.56 -11.13 7.34
CA THR A 105 5.04 -12.25 8.13
C THR A 105 3.54 -12.10 8.35
N HIS A 106 3.08 -10.93 8.78
CA HIS A 106 1.66 -10.66 8.99
C HIS A 106 0.85 -10.81 7.69
N LEU A 107 1.34 -10.27 6.57
CA LEU A 107 0.70 -10.39 5.26
C LEU A 107 0.57 -11.85 4.82
N TYR A 108 1.59 -12.68 5.06
CA TYR A 108 1.53 -14.11 4.77
C TYR A 108 0.43 -14.82 5.56
N TYR A 109 0.30 -14.54 6.86
CA TYR A 109 -0.73 -15.14 7.69
C TYR A 109 -2.12 -14.61 7.36
N PHE A 110 -2.26 -13.34 6.96
CA PHE A 110 -3.48 -12.78 6.39
C PHE A 110 -3.90 -13.56 5.15
N TRP A 111 -2.99 -13.68 4.16
CA TRP A 111 -3.23 -14.43 2.95
C TRP A 111 -3.62 -15.88 3.25
N LYS A 112 -2.86 -16.56 4.08
CA LYS A 112 -3.08 -17.98 4.45
C LYS A 112 -4.43 -18.21 5.14
N THR A 113 -4.90 -17.24 5.91
CA THR A 113 -6.15 -17.36 6.67
C THR A 113 -7.38 -17.09 5.83
N LEU A 114 -7.33 -16.08 4.96
CA LEU A 114 -8.52 -15.56 4.28
C LEU A 114 -8.58 -15.86 2.79
N ILE A 115 -7.43 -15.98 2.10
CA ILE A 115 -7.37 -16.16 0.66
C ILE A 115 -6.93 -17.58 0.30
N ASN A 116 -5.79 -18.00 0.78
CA ASN A 116 -5.20 -19.36 0.69
C ASN A 116 -5.16 -19.96 -0.73
N GLN A 117 -4.97 -19.12 -1.74
CA GLN A 117 -4.75 -19.50 -3.13
C GLN A 117 -3.85 -18.45 -3.81
N PRO A 118 -3.11 -18.80 -4.89
CA PRO A 118 -2.24 -17.85 -5.57
C PRO A 118 -2.98 -16.59 -5.98
N VAL A 119 -2.30 -15.45 -5.89
CA VAL A 119 -2.90 -14.12 -6.11
C VAL A 119 -2.16 -13.31 -7.19
N ILE A 120 -2.86 -12.38 -7.81
CA ILE A 120 -2.26 -11.23 -8.46
C ILE A 120 -1.96 -10.23 -7.35
N LEU A 121 -0.67 -10.06 -7.03
CA LEU A 121 -0.23 -9.16 -5.96
C LEU A 121 0.05 -7.78 -6.53
N VAL A 122 -0.70 -6.78 -6.08
CA VAL A 122 -0.60 -5.39 -6.55
C VAL A 122 -0.08 -4.51 -5.44
N GLY A 123 1.08 -3.89 -5.62
CA GLY A 123 1.64 -2.98 -4.63
C GLY A 123 1.86 -1.57 -5.18
N ALA A 124 1.36 -0.55 -4.45
CA ALA A 124 1.54 0.85 -4.79
C ALA A 124 2.63 1.48 -3.91
N SER A 125 3.58 2.22 -4.51
CA SER A 125 4.63 2.94 -3.79
C SER A 125 5.41 2.03 -2.82
N MET A 126 5.41 2.30 -1.51
CA MET A 126 5.99 1.41 -0.49
C MET A 126 5.36 0.01 -0.52
N GLY A 127 4.06 -0.08 -0.82
CA GLY A 127 3.38 -1.37 -1.01
C GLY A 127 3.98 -2.19 -2.14
N GLY A 128 4.54 -1.55 -3.17
CA GLY A 128 5.30 -2.22 -4.20
C GLY A 128 6.61 -2.84 -3.68
N ALA A 129 7.33 -2.14 -2.80
CA ALA A 129 8.50 -2.72 -2.14
C ALA A 129 8.11 -3.89 -1.22
N ALA A 130 6.97 -3.78 -0.51
CA ALA A 130 6.43 -4.88 0.28
C ALA A 130 6.04 -6.07 -0.59
N ALA A 131 5.41 -5.84 -1.74
CA ALA A 131 5.04 -6.86 -2.71
C ALA A 131 6.28 -7.57 -3.29
N ILE A 132 7.34 -6.84 -3.64
CA ILE A 132 8.62 -7.40 -4.08
C ILE A 132 9.21 -8.32 -3.00
N ASP A 133 9.32 -7.84 -1.75
CA ASP A 133 9.86 -8.62 -0.63
C ASP A 133 9.02 -9.89 -0.36
N PHE A 134 7.71 -9.76 -0.47
CA PHE A 134 6.77 -10.88 -0.33
C PHE A 134 6.95 -11.90 -1.45
N THR A 135 6.96 -11.48 -2.70
CA THR A 135 7.15 -12.34 -3.89
C THR A 135 8.48 -13.11 -3.85
N LEU A 136 9.55 -12.44 -3.44
CA LEU A 136 10.87 -13.07 -3.30
C LEU A 136 10.93 -14.10 -2.15
N THR A 137 10.04 -14.01 -1.19
CA THR A 137 10.01 -14.92 -0.02
C THR A 137 9.02 -16.05 -0.19
N TYR A 138 7.88 -15.79 -0.82
CA TYR A 138 6.76 -16.73 -1.04
C TYR A 138 6.36 -16.76 -2.52
N PRO A 139 7.26 -17.19 -3.43
CA PRO A 139 6.99 -17.15 -4.87
C PRO A 139 5.78 -18.00 -5.28
N GLU A 140 5.48 -19.06 -4.52
CA GLU A 140 4.32 -19.93 -4.75
C GLU A 140 2.97 -19.25 -4.46
N VAL A 141 2.97 -18.14 -3.74
CA VAL A 141 1.77 -17.38 -3.42
C VAL A 141 1.41 -16.38 -4.52
N VAL A 142 2.41 -15.92 -5.28
CA VAL A 142 2.25 -14.81 -6.22
C VAL A 142 2.26 -15.31 -7.65
N GLU A 143 1.06 -15.41 -8.24
CA GLU A 143 0.92 -15.81 -9.64
C GLU A 143 1.39 -14.71 -10.60
N LYS A 144 1.06 -13.46 -10.29
CA LYS A 144 1.51 -12.26 -11.02
C LYS A 144 1.81 -11.14 -10.04
N LEU A 145 2.82 -10.35 -10.36
CA LEU A 145 3.20 -9.17 -9.61
C LEU A 145 2.82 -7.90 -10.40
N VAL A 146 2.18 -6.94 -9.74
CA VAL A 146 1.90 -5.61 -10.31
C VAL A 146 2.51 -4.54 -9.41
N LEU A 147 3.33 -3.70 -9.99
CA LEU A 147 4.03 -2.61 -9.32
C LEU A 147 3.50 -1.27 -9.83
N ILE A 148 2.87 -0.48 -8.97
CA ILE A 148 2.34 0.84 -9.31
C ILE A 148 3.25 1.89 -8.65
N ASP A 149 4.00 2.66 -9.46
CA ASP A 149 4.94 3.68 -9.01
C ASP A 149 5.73 3.21 -7.77
N SER A 150 6.37 2.04 -7.91
CA SER A 150 6.88 1.26 -6.79
C SER A 150 8.15 1.86 -6.18
N ALA A 151 8.21 1.92 -4.86
CA ALA A 151 9.47 2.04 -4.14
C ALA A 151 10.28 0.74 -4.23
N GLY A 152 11.54 0.76 -3.77
CA GLY A 152 12.39 -0.44 -3.69
C GLY A 152 13.71 -0.35 -4.45
N LEU A 153 14.00 0.75 -5.15
CA LEU A 153 15.31 1.01 -5.79
C LEU A 153 16.12 2.10 -5.09
N ARG A 154 15.51 2.78 -4.13
CA ARG A 154 16.17 3.78 -3.27
C ARG A 154 15.99 3.38 -1.82
N GLY A 155 17.05 3.52 -1.03
CA GLY A 155 16.99 3.30 0.42
C GLY A 155 16.40 4.51 1.14
N GLY A 156 15.84 4.28 2.33
CA GLY A 156 15.45 5.35 3.25
C GLY A 156 16.67 6.18 3.68
N SER A 157 16.43 7.38 4.22
CA SER A 157 17.50 8.23 4.74
C SER A 157 18.23 7.54 5.90
N PRO A 158 19.57 7.44 5.87
CA PRO A 158 20.36 6.92 6.99
C PRO A 158 20.14 7.70 8.30
N LEU A 159 19.74 8.97 8.18
CA LEU A 159 19.52 9.87 9.33
C LEU A 159 18.34 9.44 10.22
N THR A 160 17.39 8.71 9.67
CA THR A 160 16.22 8.25 10.44
C THR A 160 16.58 7.33 11.61
N LYS A 161 17.70 6.58 11.49
CA LYS A 161 18.20 5.71 12.57
C LYS A 161 18.73 6.48 13.77
N PHE A 162 19.09 7.75 13.60
CA PHE A 162 19.64 8.61 14.63
C PHE A 162 18.61 9.56 15.26
N MET A 163 17.34 9.39 14.95
CA MET A 163 16.28 10.18 15.56
C MET A 163 15.89 9.58 16.92
N PHE A 164 16.10 10.36 17.97
CA PHE A 164 15.76 10.00 19.36
C PHE A 164 14.65 10.90 19.90
N PRO A 165 13.91 10.48 20.94
CA PRO A 165 12.96 11.36 21.61
C PRO A 165 13.64 12.64 22.12
N PRO A 166 13.01 13.84 21.95
CA PRO A 166 11.66 14.03 21.39
C PRO A 166 11.62 14.23 19.86
N LEU A 167 12.74 14.20 19.15
CA LEU A 167 12.84 14.55 17.72
C LEU A 167 12.04 13.62 16.81
N ASP A 168 11.98 12.33 17.15
CA ASP A 168 11.20 11.35 16.39
C ASP A 168 9.70 11.59 16.49
N TYR A 169 9.18 11.92 17.68
CA TYR A 169 7.80 12.32 17.87
C TYR A 169 7.47 13.65 17.19
N MET A 170 8.38 14.63 17.25
CA MET A 170 8.22 15.89 16.53
C MET A 170 8.14 15.65 15.00
N ALA A 171 8.95 14.75 14.45
CA ALA A 171 8.89 14.37 13.04
C ALA A 171 7.56 13.70 12.69
N ALA A 172 7.06 12.77 13.52
CA ALA A 172 5.76 12.16 13.34
C ALA A 172 4.63 13.21 13.37
N GLN A 173 4.66 14.14 14.34
CA GLN A 173 3.69 15.22 14.41
C GLN A 173 3.78 16.18 13.21
N PHE A 174 4.99 16.42 12.70
CA PHE A 174 5.15 17.20 11.47
C PHE A 174 4.48 16.52 10.27
N LEU A 175 4.66 15.20 10.12
CA LEU A 175 3.99 14.40 9.08
C LEU A 175 2.46 14.36 9.26
N ARG A 176 1.97 14.42 10.51
CA ARG A 176 0.54 14.52 10.82
C ARG A 176 -0.07 15.87 10.45
N SER A 177 0.74 16.93 10.33
CA SER A 177 0.27 18.28 10.06
C SER A 177 -0.58 18.34 8.79
N PRO A 178 -1.82 18.91 8.84
CA PRO A 178 -2.69 19.03 7.67
C PRO A 178 -2.04 19.75 6.49
N LYS A 179 -1.19 20.77 6.75
CA LYS A 179 -0.45 21.50 5.71
C LYS A 179 0.57 20.61 4.99
N VAL A 180 1.25 19.73 5.74
CA VAL A 180 2.22 18.78 5.15
C VAL A 180 1.48 17.74 4.34
N ARG A 181 0.39 17.19 4.88
CA ARG A 181 -0.46 16.20 4.19
C ARG A 181 -1.02 16.77 2.88
N ASP A 182 -1.58 17.98 2.89
CA ASP A 182 -2.08 18.64 1.67
C ASP A 182 -0.97 18.83 0.64
N ARG A 183 0.22 19.29 1.07
CA ARG A 183 1.36 19.46 0.15
C ARG A 183 1.79 18.14 -0.49
N VAL A 184 1.90 17.08 0.31
CA VAL A 184 2.27 15.74 -0.18
C VAL A 184 1.21 15.18 -1.13
N ALA A 185 -0.07 15.29 -0.75
CA ALA A 185 -1.18 14.84 -1.58
C ALA A 185 -1.18 15.56 -2.94
N ARG A 186 -1.06 16.90 -2.94
CA ARG A 186 -1.00 17.68 -4.21
C ARG A 186 0.21 17.33 -5.06
N ALA A 187 1.35 17.01 -4.45
CA ALA A 187 2.56 16.61 -5.18
C ALA A 187 2.43 15.22 -5.79
N ALA A 188 1.64 14.34 -5.18
CA ALA A 188 1.41 12.98 -5.66
C ALA A 188 0.57 12.93 -6.95
N TYR A 189 -0.38 13.85 -7.13
CA TYR A 189 -1.14 13.99 -8.38
C TYR A 189 -0.39 14.85 -9.40
N LYS A 190 -0.50 14.52 -10.68
CA LYS A 190 -0.15 15.45 -11.76
C LYS A 190 -1.13 16.62 -11.78
N ASN A 191 -2.42 16.34 -11.70
CA ASN A 191 -3.47 17.33 -11.56
C ASN A 191 -3.85 17.52 -10.08
N PRO A 192 -3.40 18.63 -9.42
CA PRO A 192 -3.66 18.87 -8.00
C PRO A 192 -5.16 19.01 -7.63
N SER A 193 -6.05 19.17 -8.61
CA SER A 193 -7.50 19.25 -8.36
C SER A 193 -8.06 17.93 -7.79
N PHE A 194 -7.39 16.81 -8.01
CA PHE A 194 -7.74 15.51 -7.41
C PHE A 194 -7.42 15.43 -5.91
N ALA A 195 -6.58 16.34 -5.37
CA ALA A 195 -6.35 16.45 -3.93
C ALA A 195 -7.54 17.21 -3.29
N THR A 196 -8.73 16.62 -3.38
CA THR A 196 -9.96 17.15 -2.80
C THR A 196 -9.91 17.08 -1.27
N VAL A 197 -10.83 17.78 -0.60
CA VAL A 197 -11.00 17.67 0.86
C VAL A 197 -11.27 16.21 1.25
N ASP A 198 -12.08 15.49 0.49
CA ASP A 198 -12.36 14.07 0.69
C ASP A 198 -11.09 13.20 0.57
N ALA A 199 -10.26 13.44 -0.46
CA ALA A 199 -8.99 12.75 -0.63
C ALA A 199 -8.03 12.99 0.55
N LEU A 200 -8.02 14.20 1.11
CA LEU A 200 -7.24 14.52 2.31
C LEU A 200 -7.75 13.79 3.54
N TYR A 201 -9.08 13.70 3.73
CA TYR A 201 -9.67 12.88 4.80
C TYR A 201 -9.31 11.40 4.64
N CYS A 202 -9.48 10.82 3.45
CA CYS A 202 -9.08 9.43 3.18
C CYS A 202 -7.61 9.16 3.55
N GLY A 203 -6.72 10.10 3.22
CA GLY A 203 -5.29 10.01 3.54
C GLY A 203 -4.93 10.30 5.00
N ALA A 204 -5.88 10.73 5.84
CA ALA A 204 -5.60 11.16 7.21
C ALA A 204 -6.37 10.38 8.30
N LEU A 205 -7.47 9.69 7.98
CA LEU A 205 -8.29 8.98 8.96
C LEU A 205 -7.49 8.03 9.86
N HIS A 206 -6.57 7.26 9.28
CA HIS A 206 -5.74 6.30 10.01
C HIS A 206 -4.78 6.94 11.02
N LEU A 207 -4.51 8.25 10.93
CA LEU A 207 -3.67 8.99 11.88
C LEU A 207 -4.34 9.13 13.26
N GLU A 208 -5.66 8.91 13.34
CA GLU A 208 -6.42 8.94 14.59
C GLU A 208 -6.40 7.59 15.33
N MET A 209 -5.87 6.55 14.69
CA MET A 209 -5.78 5.23 15.30
C MET A 209 -4.76 5.20 16.46
N PRO A 210 -5.06 4.43 17.52
CA PRO A 210 -4.13 4.28 18.65
C PRO A 210 -2.73 3.85 18.19
N SER A 211 -1.70 4.36 18.87
CA SER A 211 -0.28 4.03 18.64
C SER A 211 0.21 4.27 17.19
N TRP A 212 -0.45 5.17 16.44
CA TRP A 212 0.01 5.54 15.11
C TRP A 212 1.45 6.11 15.11
N PRO A 213 1.81 7.10 15.97
CA PRO A 213 3.16 7.68 15.91
C PRO A 213 4.22 6.67 16.35
N GLU A 214 3.92 5.82 17.34
CA GLU A 214 4.85 4.80 17.81
C GLU A 214 5.17 3.77 16.72
N ALA A 215 4.16 3.28 16.00
CA ALA A 215 4.33 2.34 14.91
C ALA A 215 5.12 2.96 13.73
N LEU A 216 4.78 4.20 13.35
CA LEU A 216 5.49 4.93 12.29
C LEU A 216 6.96 5.14 12.64
N ILE A 217 7.25 5.56 13.88
CA ILE A 217 8.61 5.77 14.39
C ILE A 217 9.37 4.42 14.40
N ALA A 218 8.75 3.36 14.91
CA ALA A 218 9.38 2.04 14.97
C ALA A 218 9.70 1.50 13.57
N PHE A 219 8.77 1.61 12.61
CA PHE A 219 9.00 1.23 11.23
C PHE A 219 10.16 2.03 10.59
N THR A 220 10.16 3.35 10.80
CA THR A 220 11.21 4.22 10.27
C THR A 220 12.59 3.88 10.86
N LYS A 221 12.66 3.63 12.17
CA LYS A 221 13.89 3.22 12.87
C LYS A 221 14.36 1.82 12.49
N SER A 222 13.46 0.92 12.08
CA SER A 222 13.85 -0.40 11.54
C SER A 222 14.62 -0.29 10.22
N GLY A 223 14.63 0.89 9.61
CA GLY A 223 15.21 1.18 8.29
C GLY A 223 14.21 1.10 7.16
N GLY A 224 12.97 0.69 7.42
CA GLY A 224 11.93 0.53 6.42
C GLY A 224 12.36 -0.40 5.27
N TYR A 225 11.72 -0.28 4.13
CA TYR A 225 12.15 -0.99 2.92
C TYR A 225 13.39 -0.34 2.34
N THR A 226 14.49 -1.08 2.30
CA THR A 226 15.76 -0.66 1.68
C THR A 226 15.79 -0.98 0.19
N ALA A 227 16.73 -0.39 -0.54
CA ALA A 227 16.87 -0.64 -1.97
C ALA A 227 17.21 -2.13 -2.24
N PHE A 228 16.44 -2.76 -3.11
CA PHE A 228 16.75 -4.08 -3.62
C PHE A 228 17.92 -4.01 -4.61
N ARG A 229 18.82 -4.97 -4.51
CA ARG A 229 19.89 -5.14 -5.50
C ARG A 229 19.31 -5.74 -6.78
N PHE A 230 19.79 -5.33 -7.95
CA PHE A 230 19.33 -5.86 -9.25
C PHE A 230 19.40 -7.38 -9.31
N LYS A 231 20.49 -7.99 -8.76
CA LYS A 231 20.60 -9.45 -8.68
C LYS A 231 19.42 -10.08 -7.92
N LYS A 232 18.91 -9.41 -6.87
CA LYS A 232 17.78 -9.92 -6.11
C LYS A 232 16.46 -9.77 -6.88
N LEU A 233 16.28 -8.66 -7.58
CA LEU A 233 15.11 -8.46 -8.45
C LEU A 233 15.07 -9.44 -9.62
N ALA A 234 16.23 -9.88 -10.10
CA ALA A 234 16.33 -10.88 -11.16
C ALA A 234 15.88 -12.31 -10.71
N GLU A 235 15.68 -12.52 -9.41
CA GLU A 235 15.14 -13.77 -8.86
C GLU A 235 13.60 -13.83 -8.90
N ILE A 236 12.92 -12.72 -9.23
CA ILE A 236 11.47 -12.70 -9.38
C ILE A 236 11.08 -13.51 -10.61
N ALA A 237 10.40 -14.63 -10.36
CA ALA A 237 9.94 -15.55 -11.40
C ALA A 237 8.52 -15.26 -11.89
N SER A 238 7.72 -14.56 -11.08
CA SER A 238 6.34 -14.22 -11.44
C SER A 238 6.33 -13.18 -12.57
N PRO A 239 5.50 -13.35 -13.61
CA PRO A 239 5.25 -12.31 -14.59
C PRO A 239 4.92 -10.98 -13.92
N THR A 240 5.59 -9.91 -14.32
CA THR A 240 5.50 -8.63 -13.61
C THR A 240 5.03 -7.50 -14.51
N LEU A 241 3.95 -6.82 -14.10
CA LEU A 241 3.48 -5.59 -14.72
C LEU A 241 3.97 -4.38 -13.90
N ILE A 242 4.61 -3.44 -14.56
CA ILE A 242 5.07 -2.19 -13.97
C ILE A 242 4.22 -1.08 -14.58
N LEU A 243 3.37 -0.45 -13.76
CA LEU A 243 2.58 0.72 -14.14
C LEU A 243 3.23 1.95 -13.52
N TRP A 244 3.47 2.98 -14.31
CA TRP A 244 4.17 4.16 -13.83
C TRP A 244 3.59 5.44 -14.42
N GLY A 245 3.27 6.42 -13.57
CA GLY A 245 2.84 7.73 -14.02
C GLY A 245 3.98 8.47 -14.72
N ASP A 246 3.73 8.99 -15.93
CA ASP A 246 4.72 9.70 -16.73
C ASP A 246 5.21 11.01 -16.08
N SER A 247 4.47 11.49 -15.12
CA SER A 247 4.69 12.75 -14.41
C SER A 247 4.90 12.56 -12.91
N ASP A 248 5.33 11.37 -12.45
CA ASP A 248 5.62 11.09 -11.03
C ASP A 248 6.72 12.04 -10.50
N LYS A 249 6.34 12.89 -9.54
CA LYS A 249 7.24 13.85 -8.85
C LYS A 249 7.73 13.35 -7.49
N ILE A 250 7.21 12.22 -7.01
CA ILE A 250 7.58 11.64 -5.72
C ILE A 250 8.82 10.74 -5.87
N LEU A 251 8.76 9.77 -6.77
CA LEU A 251 9.88 8.85 -7.05
C LEU A 251 10.62 9.21 -8.34
N GLY A 252 10.03 10.03 -9.20
CA GLY A 252 10.52 10.28 -10.55
C GLY A 252 10.27 9.08 -11.46
N THR A 253 10.64 9.21 -12.73
CA THR A 253 10.29 8.22 -13.76
C THR A 253 11.39 7.21 -14.08
N GLU A 254 12.62 7.43 -13.62
CA GLU A 254 13.76 6.56 -13.94
C GLU A 254 13.67 5.17 -13.29
N ASP A 255 13.05 5.07 -12.13
CA ASP A 255 12.97 3.81 -11.41
C ASP A 255 12.05 2.79 -12.12
N GLY A 256 11.02 3.24 -12.85
CA GLY A 256 10.21 2.36 -13.72
C GLY A 256 11.05 1.63 -14.77
N LYS A 257 11.93 2.35 -15.46
CA LYS A 257 12.88 1.77 -16.44
C LYS A 257 13.90 0.83 -15.78
N ARG A 258 14.33 1.17 -14.53
CA ARG A 258 15.27 0.34 -13.77
C ARG A 258 14.63 -0.97 -13.34
N PHE A 259 13.37 -0.97 -12.88
CA PHE A 259 12.63 -2.20 -12.58
C PHE A 259 12.48 -3.07 -13.82
N LYS A 260 12.07 -2.47 -14.96
CA LYS A 260 11.96 -3.20 -16.24
C LYS A 260 13.25 -3.90 -16.65
N ARG A 261 14.41 -3.28 -16.38
CA ARG A 261 15.73 -3.88 -16.69
C ARG A 261 16.13 -4.94 -15.68
N ALA A 262 15.66 -4.82 -14.42
CA ALA A 262 16.08 -5.69 -13.33
C ALA A 262 15.23 -6.96 -13.19
N ILE A 263 13.96 -6.91 -13.58
CA ILE A 263 13.02 -8.04 -13.48
C ILE A 263 12.88 -8.66 -14.88
N PRO A 264 13.29 -9.94 -15.07
CA PRO A 264 13.39 -10.55 -16.40
C PRO A 264 12.07 -10.59 -17.15
N ASP A 265 11.05 -11.21 -16.57
CA ASP A 265 9.70 -11.29 -17.15
C ASP A 265 8.84 -10.13 -16.68
N SER A 266 9.10 -8.94 -17.23
CA SER A 266 8.36 -7.76 -16.85
C SER A 266 7.92 -6.93 -18.06
N GLN A 267 6.82 -6.20 -17.90
CA GLN A 267 6.31 -5.22 -18.86
C GLN A 267 6.21 -3.87 -18.16
N LEU A 268 6.71 -2.81 -18.78
CA LEU A 268 6.52 -1.43 -18.31
C LEU A 268 5.50 -0.72 -19.17
N ILE A 269 4.49 -0.17 -18.53
CA ILE A 269 3.46 0.69 -19.15
C ILE A 269 3.48 2.04 -18.47
N TRP A 270 3.61 3.10 -19.25
CA TRP A 270 3.46 4.46 -18.80
C TRP A 270 1.99 4.84 -18.76
N ILE A 271 1.54 5.40 -17.64
CA ILE A 271 0.22 6.00 -17.53
C ILE A 271 0.38 7.48 -17.86
N GLU A 272 -0.16 7.88 -18.99
CA GLU A 272 -0.05 9.25 -19.51
C GLU A 272 -0.83 10.23 -18.63
N ASP A 273 -0.34 11.46 -18.55
CA ASP A 273 -0.95 12.54 -17.78
C ASP A 273 -1.23 12.17 -16.32
N CYS A 274 -0.33 11.42 -15.69
CA CYS A 274 -0.51 10.86 -14.37
C CYS A 274 0.69 11.08 -13.46
N GLY A 275 0.42 11.36 -12.19
CA GLY A 275 1.43 11.47 -11.13
C GLY A 275 1.77 10.13 -10.49
N HIS A 276 2.12 10.17 -9.19
CA HIS A 276 2.57 9.04 -8.39
C HIS A 276 1.48 8.01 -8.03
N ILE A 277 0.23 8.31 -8.26
CA ILE A 277 -0.91 7.51 -7.76
C ILE A 277 -1.92 7.20 -8.87
N PRO A 278 -1.53 6.43 -9.92
CA PRO A 278 -2.39 6.06 -11.05
C PRO A 278 -3.71 5.41 -10.62
N HIS A 279 -3.68 4.61 -9.58
CA HIS A 279 -4.86 3.95 -8.99
C HIS A 279 -5.92 4.93 -8.43
N LEU A 280 -5.56 6.20 -8.24
CA LEU A 280 -6.46 7.27 -7.83
C LEU A 280 -6.71 8.30 -8.93
N GLU A 281 -5.67 8.64 -9.71
CA GLU A 281 -5.75 9.69 -10.74
C GLU A 281 -6.32 9.15 -12.05
N GLN A 282 -5.92 7.92 -12.44
CA GLN A 282 -6.33 7.24 -13.68
C GLN A 282 -6.84 5.81 -13.40
N PRO A 283 -7.84 5.62 -12.48
CA PRO A 283 -8.20 4.30 -11.98
C PRO A 283 -8.73 3.35 -13.06
N LYS A 284 -9.47 3.86 -14.06
CA LYS A 284 -10.02 3.03 -15.15
C LYS A 284 -8.93 2.44 -16.03
N ILE A 285 -7.95 3.28 -16.44
CA ILE A 285 -6.80 2.85 -17.25
C ILE A 285 -5.94 1.87 -16.44
N THR A 286 -5.69 2.19 -15.18
CA THR A 286 -4.94 1.31 -14.26
C THR A 286 -5.62 -0.05 -14.12
N ALA A 287 -6.93 -0.09 -13.88
CA ALA A 287 -7.69 -1.33 -13.79
C ALA A 287 -7.62 -2.15 -15.08
N GLN A 288 -7.81 -1.49 -16.24
CA GLN A 288 -7.78 -2.14 -17.54
C GLN A 288 -6.43 -2.82 -17.81
N HIS A 289 -5.31 -2.17 -17.46
CA HIS A 289 -3.98 -2.79 -17.62
C HIS A 289 -3.80 -3.98 -16.69
N ILE A 290 -4.25 -3.91 -15.45
CA ILE A 290 -4.17 -5.02 -14.50
C ILE A 290 -5.00 -6.22 -14.97
N LEU A 291 -6.27 -5.99 -15.36
CA LEU A 291 -7.19 -7.04 -15.78
C LEU A 291 -6.76 -7.70 -17.10
N ASN A 292 -6.17 -6.94 -18.02
CA ASN A 292 -5.70 -7.43 -19.32
C ASN A 292 -4.29 -8.06 -19.27
N PHE A 293 -3.59 -7.97 -18.14
CA PHE A 293 -2.24 -8.51 -18.03
C PHE A 293 -2.26 -10.05 -18.02
N ARG A 294 -1.75 -10.66 -19.07
CA ARG A 294 -1.75 -12.13 -19.25
C ARG A 294 -0.49 -12.81 -18.68
N GLY A 295 0.60 -12.05 -18.51
CA GLY A 295 1.90 -12.59 -18.11
C GLY A 295 2.72 -13.04 -19.29
#